data_920cc545a151337aa73e1b5de58fb527
#
_entry.id   920cc545a151337aa73e1b5de58fb527
#
_cell.length_a   1.000
_cell.length_b   1.000
_cell.length_c   1.000
_cell.angle_alpha   90.00
_cell.angle_beta   90.00
_cell.angle_gamma   90.00
#
_symmetry.space_group_name_H-M   'P 1'
#
loop_
_entity.id
_entity.type
_entity.pdbx_description
1 polymer ?
#
loop_
_entity_poly.entity_id
_entity_poly.type
_entity_poly.pdbx_seq_one_letter_code
_entity_poly.pdbx_strand_id
1 'polypeptide(L)'
;MSKFLHLLRQLDSSQIITLGFLTVILFGAVILSLPICSADFTFTPFVDSLFTATSAVCITGLTAVSTAYHWNILGKLIILMLIQIGGIGFMSIVTMLFIAVGKKITLKERIVIQESFNLSQRHGLVSFTIYIFKFSFVVELIGAFFLSLRFIPQYGFVRGIFYGIFHSVSAFCNAGFDLLGKTDHLYPSLTSYVGNPLVNLTIMGLIVIGGIGFLTWDDIYTKKYHFRQYCMQSKVILLTSLFLIFVPAAFFFFRDFAGMPVKERTLCALFQSVTTRTAGFNTADLSGMTGASQAIMIVLMMIGGAPGSTAGGMKITTFA
;
A
#
# COMPACT_ATOMS: atom_id res chain seq x y z
N MET A 1 -20.49 30.95 -3.96
CA MET A 1 -19.06 30.69 -3.75
C MET A 1 -18.55 31.14 -2.38
N SER A 2 -18.94 32.30 -1.84
CA SER A 2 -18.47 32.80 -0.53
C SER A 2 -18.94 31.97 0.69
N LYS A 3 -20.20 31.53 0.76
CA LYS A 3 -20.75 30.71 1.83
C LYS A 3 -20.08 29.33 1.95
N PHE A 4 -19.78 28.69 0.82
CA PHE A 4 -19.08 27.38 0.77
C PHE A 4 -17.64 27.49 1.28
N LEU A 5 -16.91 28.53 0.87
CA LEU A 5 -15.57 28.84 1.37
C LEU A 5 -15.55 29.18 2.88
N HIS A 6 -16.62 29.82 3.39
CA HIS A 6 -16.75 30.11 4.81
C HIS A 6 -17.02 28.83 5.61
N LEU A 7 -17.84 27.92 5.09
CA LEU A 7 -18.11 26.61 5.70
C LEU A 7 -16.83 25.75 5.79
N LEU A 8 -16.03 25.70 4.71
CA LEU A 8 -14.75 24.99 4.69
C LEU A 8 -13.73 25.55 5.70
N ARG A 9 -13.82 26.84 6.03
CA ARG A 9 -12.96 27.47 7.05
C ARG A 9 -13.31 27.08 8.49
N GLN A 10 -14.53 26.61 8.75
CA GLN A 10 -14.99 26.19 10.09
C GLN A 10 -14.75 24.71 10.37
N LEU A 11 -14.40 23.90 9.35
CA LEU A 11 -14.16 22.48 9.52
C LEU A 11 -12.88 22.21 10.32
N ASP A 12 -12.96 21.20 11.18
CA ASP A 12 -11.80 20.63 11.87
C ASP A 12 -10.90 19.85 10.91
N SER A 13 -9.63 19.66 11.29
CA SER A 13 -8.65 18.96 10.45
C SER A 13 -9.11 17.55 10.08
N SER A 14 -9.68 16.79 11.01
CA SER A 14 -10.21 15.44 10.77
C SER A 14 -11.38 15.45 9.78
N GLN A 15 -12.26 16.45 9.83
CA GLN A 15 -13.35 16.61 8.87
C GLN A 15 -12.82 16.93 7.46
N ILE A 16 -11.77 17.76 7.36
CA ILE A 16 -11.13 18.07 6.07
C ILE A 16 -10.52 16.82 5.45
N ILE A 17 -9.83 16.00 6.25
CA ILE A 17 -9.23 14.75 5.79
C ILE A 17 -10.32 13.78 5.31
N THR A 18 -11.39 13.58 6.11
CA THR A 18 -12.49 12.68 5.77
C THR A 18 -13.21 13.10 4.49
N LEU A 19 -13.54 14.40 4.35
CA LEU A 19 -14.16 14.93 3.14
C LEU A 19 -13.25 14.83 1.93
N GLY A 20 -11.94 15.01 2.12
CA GLY A 20 -10.95 14.84 1.06
C GLY A 20 -10.93 13.42 0.52
N PHE A 21 -10.83 12.43 1.41
CA PHE A 21 -10.90 11.02 1.01
C PHE A 21 -12.23 10.67 0.35
N LEU A 22 -13.37 11.10 0.91
CA LEU A 22 -14.69 10.88 0.33
C LEU A 22 -14.79 11.47 -1.09
N THR A 23 -14.28 12.68 -1.29
CA THR A 23 -14.28 13.33 -2.61
C THR A 23 -13.44 12.54 -3.62
N VAL A 24 -12.25 12.07 -3.24
CA VAL A 24 -11.39 11.26 -4.12
C VAL A 24 -12.06 9.93 -4.46
N ILE A 25 -12.68 9.27 -3.50
CA ILE A 25 -13.41 8.00 -3.71
C ILE A 25 -14.57 8.19 -4.69
N LEU A 26 -15.43 9.20 -4.45
CA LEU A 26 -16.58 9.46 -5.31
C LEU A 26 -16.16 9.85 -6.73
N PHE A 27 -15.15 10.70 -6.85
CA PHE A 27 -14.61 11.10 -8.17
C PHE A 27 -14.01 9.89 -8.89
N GLY A 28 -13.21 9.06 -8.20
CA GLY A 28 -12.67 7.82 -8.73
C GLY A 28 -13.76 6.84 -9.17
N ALA A 29 -14.81 6.68 -8.36
CA ALA A 29 -15.95 5.82 -8.67
C ALA A 29 -16.70 6.27 -9.94
N VAL A 30 -16.96 7.58 -10.07
CA VAL A 30 -17.60 8.15 -11.27
C VAL A 30 -16.77 7.89 -12.51
N ILE A 31 -15.44 8.13 -12.45
CA ILE A 31 -14.56 7.89 -13.61
C ILE A 31 -14.51 6.40 -13.96
N LEU A 32 -14.36 5.52 -12.96
CA LEU A 32 -14.31 4.08 -13.17
C LEU A 32 -15.64 3.52 -13.70
N SER A 33 -16.79 4.14 -13.43
CA SER A 33 -18.07 3.70 -13.97
C SER A 33 -18.23 3.98 -15.47
N LEU A 34 -17.40 4.87 -16.05
CA LEU A 34 -17.49 5.20 -17.47
C LEU A 34 -17.00 4.06 -18.37
N PRO A 35 -17.63 3.87 -19.54
CA PRO A 35 -17.26 2.79 -20.48
C PRO A 35 -15.80 2.87 -20.95
N ILE A 36 -15.20 4.05 -20.95
CA ILE A 36 -13.82 4.27 -21.37
C ILE A 36 -12.80 3.58 -20.46
N CYS A 37 -13.19 3.18 -19.23
CA CYS A 37 -12.34 2.49 -18.26
C CYS A 37 -12.51 0.97 -18.29
N SER A 38 -13.62 0.44 -18.85
CA SER A 38 -13.90 -0.99 -18.99
C SER A 38 -13.20 -1.57 -20.22
N ALA A 39 -12.81 -2.86 -20.14
CA ALA A 39 -12.23 -3.60 -21.26
C ALA A 39 -13.24 -3.83 -22.39
N ASP A 40 -14.50 -4.03 -22.05
CA ASP A 40 -15.60 -4.28 -22.99
C ASP A 40 -16.29 -2.99 -23.45
N PHE A 41 -15.78 -1.81 -23.04
CA PHE A 41 -16.39 -0.51 -23.31
C PHE A 41 -17.85 -0.39 -22.86
N THR A 42 -18.24 -1.14 -21.84
CA THR A 42 -19.58 -1.08 -21.21
C THR A 42 -19.53 -0.27 -19.92
N PHE A 43 -20.69 0.28 -19.51
CA PHE A 43 -20.81 0.93 -18.22
C PHE A 43 -20.63 -0.10 -17.11
N THR A 44 -19.67 0.15 -16.20
CA THR A 44 -19.53 -0.65 -14.99
C THR A 44 -20.58 -0.21 -13.97
N PRO A 45 -21.28 -1.13 -13.28
CA PRO A 45 -22.21 -0.78 -12.21
C PRO A 45 -21.53 0.17 -11.20
N PHE A 46 -22.22 1.25 -10.84
CA PHE A 46 -21.66 2.26 -9.95
C PHE A 46 -21.21 1.69 -8.60
N VAL A 47 -21.92 0.68 -8.09
CA VAL A 47 -21.58 -0.01 -6.83
C VAL A 47 -20.21 -0.70 -6.93
N ASP A 48 -19.92 -1.39 -8.04
CA ASP A 48 -18.65 -2.10 -8.26
C ASP A 48 -17.50 -1.11 -8.45
N SER A 49 -17.77 0.00 -9.16
CA SER A 49 -16.82 1.11 -9.34
C SER A 49 -16.53 1.82 -8.01
N LEU A 50 -17.58 2.06 -7.20
CA LEU A 50 -17.46 2.66 -5.86
C LEU A 50 -16.69 1.73 -4.91
N PHE A 51 -16.98 0.43 -4.94
CA PHE A 51 -16.25 -0.56 -4.16
C PHE A 51 -14.76 -0.58 -4.53
N THR A 52 -14.45 -0.63 -5.84
CA THR A 52 -13.07 -0.63 -6.33
C THR A 52 -12.33 0.67 -5.98
N ALA A 53 -12.98 1.84 -6.16
CA ALA A 53 -12.39 3.13 -5.80
C ALA A 53 -12.15 3.25 -4.30
N THR A 54 -13.11 2.80 -3.47
CA THR A 54 -12.96 2.78 -2.01
C THR A 54 -11.82 1.86 -1.59
N SER A 55 -11.78 0.64 -2.15
CA SER A 55 -10.73 -0.33 -1.88
C SER A 55 -9.34 0.19 -2.28
N ALA A 56 -9.22 0.88 -3.41
CA ALA A 56 -7.96 1.46 -3.87
C ALA A 56 -7.49 2.62 -2.98
N VAL A 57 -8.38 3.56 -2.63
CA VAL A 57 -8.05 4.73 -1.81
C VAL A 57 -7.85 4.37 -0.34
N CYS A 58 -8.66 3.45 0.20
CA CYS A 58 -8.51 2.97 1.58
C CYS A 58 -7.48 1.85 1.73
N ILE A 59 -6.82 1.44 0.62
CA ILE A 59 -5.75 0.44 0.63
C ILE A 59 -6.24 -0.89 1.23
N THR A 60 -7.44 -1.34 0.80
CA THR A 60 -8.06 -2.55 1.36
C THR A 60 -7.65 -3.81 0.57
N GLY A 61 -7.47 -3.68 -0.76
CA GLY A 61 -7.08 -4.78 -1.66
C GLY A 61 -8.21 -5.75 -2.03
N LEU A 62 -9.44 -5.45 -1.62
CA LEU A 62 -10.60 -6.24 -2.02
C LEU A 62 -11.11 -5.79 -3.37
N THR A 63 -11.50 -6.74 -4.22
CA THR A 63 -11.96 -6.47 -5.58
C THR A 63 -13.33 -7.13 -5.83
N ALA A 64 -14.31 -6.34 -6.27
CA ALA A 64 -15.62 -6.86 -6.69
C ALA A 64 -15.52 -7.48 -8.09
N VAL A 65 -14.69 -6.90 -8.95
CA VAL A 65 -14.42 -7.36 -10.31
C VAL A 65 -12.93 -7.57 -10.52
N SER A 66 -12.54 -8.49 -11.40
CA SER A 66 -11.12 -8.79 -11.64
C SER A 66 -10.39 -7.58 -12.20
N THR A 67 -9.35 -7.11 -11.48
CA THR A 67 -8.55 -5.95 -11.91
C THR A 67 -7.81 -6.22 -13.22
N ALA A 68 -7.42 -7.47 -13.46
CA ALA A 68 -6.70 -7.87 -14.65
C ALA A 68 -7.57 -7.81 -15.92
N TYR A 69 -8.84 -8.21 -15.84
CA TYR A 69 -9.71 -8.41 -17.01
C TYR A 69 -10.74 -7.33 -17.21
N HIS A 70 -11.40 -6.91 -16.15
CA HIS A 70 -12.52 -5.96 -16.27
C HIS A 70 -12.06 -4.55 -16.70
N TRP A 71 -10.91 -4.11 -16.23
CA TRP A 71 -10.41 -2.77 -16.52
C TRP A 71 -9.43 -2.77 -17.71
N ASN A 72 -9.59 -1.82 -18.60
CA ASN A 72 -8.59 -1.54 -19.63
C ASN A 72 -7.35 -0.80 -19.04
N ILE A 73 -6.40 -0.42 -19.88
CA ILE A 73 -5.17 0.28 -19.43
C ILE A 73 -5.52 1.58 -18.69
N LEU A 74 -6.49 2.34 -19.16
CA LEU A 74 -6.91 3.61 -18.54
C LEU A 74 -7.51 3.36 -17.16
N GLY A 75 -8.43 2.39 -17.02
CA GLY A 75 -9.01 1.99 -15.74
C GLY A 75 -7.93 1.55 -14.74
N LYS A 76 -6.96 0.75 -15.19
CA LYS A 76 -5.82 0.30 -14.37
C LYS A 76 -4.93 1.47 -13.93
N LEU A 77 -4.69 2.46 -14.78
CA LEU A 77 -3.94 3.68 -14.43
C LEU A 77 -4.70 4.51 -13.40
N ILE A 78 -6.02 4.63 -13.52
CA ILE A 78 -6.84 5.34 -12.53
C ILE A 78 -6.80 4.63 -11.19
N ILE A 79 -6.93 3.30 -11.16
CA ILE A 79 -6.78 2.50 -9.92
C ILE A 79 -5.40 2.73 -9.32
N LEU A 80 -4.34 2.71 -10.13
CA LEU A 80 -2.97 2.97 -9.67
C LEU A 80 -2.82 4.37 -9.03
N MET A 81 -3.41 5.40 -9.66
CA MET A 81 -3.43 6.75 -9.09
C MET A 81 -4.20 6.82 -7.78
N LEU A 82 -5.35 6.13 -7.68
CA LEU A 82 -6.13 6.08 -6.45
C LEU A 82 -5.36 5.38 -5.31
N ILE A 83 -4.65 4.29 -5.61
CA ILE A 83 -3.76 3.61 -4.67
C ILE A 83 -2.66 4.56 -4.18
N GLN A 84 -2.04 5.30 -5.09
CA GLN A 84 -0.98 6.25 -4.75
C GLN A 84 -1.49 7.40 -3.86
N ILE A 85 -2.69 7.92 -4.16
CA ILE A 85 -3.36 8.94 -3.34
C ILE A 85 -3.65 8.42 -1.93
N GLY A 86 -4.13 7.19 -1.83
CA GLY A 86 -4.39 6.51 -0.56
C GLY A 86 -3.12 6.26 0.25
N GLY A 87 -2.10 5.66 -0.39
CA GLY A 87 -0.85 5.23 0.28
C GLY A 87 0.02 6.37 0.79
N ILE A 88 0.21 7.41 -0.01
CA ILE A 88 0.99 8.58 0.42
C ILE A 88 0.14 9.52 1.29
N GLY A 89 -1.18 9.38 1.22
CA GLY A 89 -2.14 10.21 1.94
C GLY A 89 -2.56 11.46 1.15
N PHE A 90 -3.87 11.71 1.16
CA PHE A 90 -4.50 12.81 0.42
C PHE A 90 -3.84 14.18 0.68
N MET A 91 -3.54 14.49 1.95
CA MET A 91 -2.97 15.79 2.31
C MET A 91 -1.56 16.02 1.76
N SER A 92 -0.77 14.96 1.62
CA SER A 92 0.56 15.05 1.00
C SER A 92 0.45 15.45 -0.47
N ILE A 93 -0.50 14.86 -1.19
CA ILE A 93 -0.74 15.15 -2.61
C ILE A 93 -1.24 16.59 -2.80
N VAL A 94 -2.20 17.03 -1.97
CA VAL A 94 -2.66 18.43 -1.99
C VAL A 94 -1.51 19.40 -1.70
N THR A 95 -0.65 19.06 -0.74
CA THR A 95 0.54 19.86 -0.41
C THR A 95 1.50 19.93 -1.59
N MET A 96 1.77 18.82 -2.28
CA MET A 96 2.63 18.79 -3.47
C MET A 96 2.03 19.63 -4.61
N LEU A 97 0.71 19.56 -4.83
CA LEU A 97 0.04 20.38 -5.83
C LEU A 97 0.17 21.88 -5.49
N PHE A 98 0.02 22.28 -4.22
CA PHE A 98 0.21 23.67 -3.81
C PHE A 98 1.65 24.16 -4.03
N ILE A 99 2.65 23.31 -3.73
CA ILE A 99 4.05 23.60 -4.00
C ILE A 99 4.29 23.76 -5.51
N ALA A 100 3.75 22.85 -6.33
CA ALA A 100 3.90 22.89 -7.78
C ALA A 100 3.28 24.15 -8.42
N VAL A 101 2.17 24.65 -7.87
CA VAL A 101 1.51 25.91 -8.31
C VAL A 101 2.15 27.14 -7.67
N GLY A 102 3.14 27.00 -6.80
CA GLY A 102 3.80 28.11 -6.11
C GLY A 102 2.96 28.76 -5.01
N LYS A 103 1.88 28.11 -4.56
CA LYS A 103 1.00 28.64 -3.50
C LYS A 103 1.63 28.44 -2.13
N LYS A 104 1.61 29.48 -1.28
CA LYS A 104 2.08 29.40 0.10
C LYS A 104 1.11 28.56 0.94
N ILE A 105 1.67 27.60 1.68
CA ILE A 105 0.91 26.71 2.58
C ILE A 105 0.59 27.49 3.85
N THR A 106 -0.69 27.59 4.19
CA THR A 106 -1.20 28.30 5.36
C THR A 106 -0.94 27.52 6.66
N LEU A 107 -1.07 28.19 7.81
CA LEU A 107 -0.92 27.54 9.12
C LEU A 107 -1.96 26.42 9.32
N LYS A 108 -3.21 26.61 8.85
CA LYS A 108 -4.28 25.61 8.96
C LYS A 108 -3.92 24.35 8.13
N GLU A 109 -3.46 24.52 6.91
CA GLU A 109 -3.01 23.40 6.05
C GLU A 109 -1.83 22.63 6.69
N ARG A 110 -0.91 23.32 7.36
CA ARG A 110 0.18 22.67 8.11
C ARG A 110 -0.31 21.82 9.27
N ILE A 111 -1.34 22.28 10.00
CA ILE A 111 -1.94 21.49 11.09
C ILE A 111 -2.56 20.20 10.52
N VAL A 112 -3.30 20.30 9.41
CA VAL A 112 -3.91 19.13 8.76
C VAL A 112 -2.85 18.14 8.28
N ILE A 113 -1.73 18.60 7.71
CA ILE A 113 -0.60 17.73 7.33
C ILE A 113 0.00 17.06 8.56
N GLN A 114 0.23 17.81 9.64
CA GLN A 114 0.76 17.30 10.90
C GLN A 114 -0.11 16.19 11.47
N GLU A 115 -1.43 16.37 11.50
CA GLU A 115 -2.38 15.36 11.96
C GLU A 115 -2.43 14.13 11.05
N SER A 116 -2.38 14.33 9.72
CA SER A 116 -2.37 13.23 8.74
C SER A 116 -1.20 12.27 8.94
N PHE A 117 -0.04 12.78 9.31
CA PHE A 117 1.17 11.98 9.58
C PHE A 117 1.41 11.67 11.06
N ASN A 118 0.54 12.15 11.94
CA ASN A 118 0.71 12.03 13.40
C ASN A 118 2.08 12.56 13.88
N LEU A 119 2.47 13.76 13.41
CA LEU A 119 3.76 14.38 13.72
C LEU A 119 3.66 15.25 14.98
N SER A 120 4.68 15.18 15.84
CA SER A 120 4.75 16.00 17.05
C SER A 120 5.25 17.44 16.82
N GLN A 121 5.93 17.72 15.70
CA GLN A 121 6.53 19.04 15.40
C GLN A 121 5.95 19.63 14.10
N ARG A 122 5.81 20.98 14.09
CA ARG A 122 5.28 21.74 12.93
C ARG A 122 6.34 22.26 11.98
N HIS A 123 7.62 22.22 12.37
CA HIS A 123 8.72 22.72 11.55
C HIS A 123 9.14 21.69 10.51
N GLY A 124 9.41 22.16 9.29
CA GLY A 124 9.92 21.29 8.23
C GLY A 124 8.88 20.41 7.52
N LEU A 125 7.57 20.58 7.78
CA LEU A 125 6.50 19.74 7.19
C LEU A 125 6.54 19.70 5.66
N VAL A 126 6.82 20.82 5.01
CA VAL A 126 6.93 20.90 3.54
C VAL A 126 8.11 20.08 3.04
N SER A 127 9.27 20.25 3.65
CA SER A 127 10.49 19.48 3.31
C SER A 127 10.28 17.98 3.56
N PHE A 128 9.59 17.63 4.64
CA PHE A 128 9.23 16.24 4.96
C PHE A 128 8.26 15.65 3.93
N THR A 129 7.25 16.41 3.47
CA THR A 129 6.36 15.95 2.39
C THR A 129 7.13 15.71 1.09
N ILE A 130 8.04 16.60 0.71
CA ILE A 130 8.89 16.41 -0.48
C ILE A 130 9.79 15.17 -0.31
N TYR A 131 10.33 14.96 0.89
CA TYR A 131 11.09 13.75 1.21
C TYR A 131 10.25 12.48 1.01
N ILE A 132 9.03 12.44 1.54
CA ILE A 132 8.12 11.30 1.37
C ILE A 132 7.92 10.98 -0.12
N PHE A 133 7.60 11.97 -0.95
CA PHE A 133 7.41 11.75 -2.39
C PHE A 133 8.66 11.22 -3.08
N LYS A 134 9.82 11.84 -2.81
CA LYS A 134 11.08 11.40 -3.40
C LYS A 134 11.44 9.97 -2.97
N PHE A 135 11.30 9.69 -1.68
CA PHE A 135 11.58 8.37 -1.13
C PHE A 135 10.66 7.30 -1.72
N SER A 136 9.34 7.54 -1.72
CA SER A 136 8.36 6.62 -2.30
C SER A 136 8.66 6.33 -3.76
N PHE A 137 8.85 7.38 -4.57
CA PHE A 137 9.12 7.24 -5.98
C PHE A 137 10.39 6.44 -6.28
N VAL A 138 11.48 6.69 -5.53
CA VAL A 138 12.74 5.94 -5.68
C VAL A 138 12.55 4.47 -5.33
N VAL A 139 11.88 4.17 -4.21
CA VAL A 139 11.65 2.79 -3.76
C VAL A 139 10.74 2.05 -4.75
N GLU A 140 9.67 2.70 -5.22
CA GLU A 140 8.76 2.15 -6.23
C GLU A 140 9.47 1.88 -7.56
N LEU A 141 10.35 2.78 -8.02
CA LEU A 141 11.14 2.56 -9.24
C LEU A 141 12.10 1.37 -9.09
N ILE A 142 12.78 1.24 -7.96
CA ILE A 142 13.66 0.09 -7.69
C ILE A 142 12.85 -1.21 -7.70
N GLY A 143 11.71 -1.23 -7.02
CA GLY A 143 10.80 -2.38 -7.01
C GLY A 143 10.28 -2.72 -8.42
N ALA A 144 9.84 -1.71 -9.17
CA ALA A 144 9.39 -1.88 -10.55
C ALA A 144 10.49 -2.44 -11.45
N PHE A 145 11.72 -1.99 -11.28
CA PHE A 145 12.87 -2.53 -12.03
C PHE A 145 13.07 -4.04 -11.77
N PHE A 146 13.12 -4.45 -10.48
CA PHE A 146 13.29 -5.87 -10.15
C PHE A 146 12.13 -6.75 -10.62
N LEU A 147 10.88 -6.28 -10.47
CA LEU A 147 9.71 -7.00 -10.95
C LEU A 147 9.67 -7.09 -12.48
N SER A 148 10.04 -6.03 -13.18
CA SER A 148 10.09 -5.99 -14.65
C SER A 148 11.08 -6.99 -15.21
N LEU A 149 12.21 -7.26 -14.55
CA LEU A 149 13.16 -8.30 -14.97
C LEU A 149 12.51 -9.68 -15.08
N ARG A 150 11.48 -9.95 -14.27
CA ARG A 150 10.74 -11.22 -14.32
C ARG A 150 9.52 -11.16 -15.23
N PHE A 151 8.83 -10.02 -15.31
CA PHE A 151 7.60 -9.91 -16.07
C PHE A 151 7.84 -9.67 -17.57
N ILE A 152 8.91 -9.00 -17.98
CA ILE A 152 9.24 -8.77 -19.40
C ILE A 152 9.36 -10.07 -20.18
N PRO A 153 10.12 -11.10 -19.76
CA PRO A 153 10.21 -12.36 -20.49
C PRO A 153 8.88 -13.10 -20.60
N GLN A 154 7.94 -12.87 -19.70
CA GLN A 154 6.66 -13.58 -19.63
C GLN A 154 5.51 -12.87 -20.36
N TYR A 155 5.46 -11.54 -20.29
CA TYR A 155 4.33 -10.74 -20.81
C TYR A 155 4.73 -9.80 -21.96
N GLY A 156 6.01 -9.80 -22.36
CA GLY A 156 6.59 -8.87 -23.34
C GLY A 156 7.00 -7.53 -22.71
N PHE A 157 7.75 -6.72 -23.47
CA PHE A 157 8.44 -5.54 -22.95
C PHE A 157 7.50 -4.50 -22.34
N VAL A 158 6.49 -4.03 -23.08
CA VAL A 158 5.60 -2.95 -22.64
C VAL A 158 4.71 -3.41 -21.48
N ARG A 159 4.06 -4.58 -21.62
CA ARG A 159 3.19 -5.12 -20.58
C ARG A 159 3.99 -5.50 -19.32
N GLY A 160 5.19 -6.06 -19.49
CA GLY A 160 6.05 -6.46 -18.39
C GLY A 160 6.50 -5.28 -17.54
N ILE A 161 6.86 -4.15 -18.16
CA ILE A 161 7.18 -2.90 -17.44
C ILE A 161 5.94 -2.36 -16.70
N PHE A 162 4.80 -2.30 -17.38
CA PHE A 162 3.55 -1.83 -16.77
C PHE A 162 3.15 -2.67 -15.55
N TYR A 163 3.25 -3.99 -15.66
CA TYR A 163 3.00 -4.92 -14.55
C TYR A 163 4.00 -4.73 -13.41
N GLY A 164 5.27 -4.52 -13.74
CA GLY A 164 6.32 -4.21 -12.75
C GLY A 164 6.00 -2.95 -11.96
N ILE A 165 5.64 -1.86 -12.63
CA ILE A 165 5.27 -0.59 -12.00
C ILE A 165 4.01 -0.76 -11.15
N PHE A 166 2.95 -1.38 -11.69
CA PHE A 166 1.68 -1.55 -11.00
C PHE A 166 1.85 -2.35 -9.70
N HIS A 167 2.53 -3.50 -9.76
CA HIS A 167 2.75 -4.33 -8.57
C HIS A 167 3.71 -3.68 -7.57
N SER A 168 4.68 -2.91 -8.04
CA SER A 168 5.60 -2.17 -7.17
C SER A 168 4.85 -1.11 -6.34
N VAL A 169 4.05 -0.29 -6.99
CA VAL A 169 3.23 0.73 -6.32
C VAL A 169 2.20 0.08 -5.40
N SER A 170 1.51 -0.96 -5.88
CA SER A 170 0.52 -1.69 -5.07
C SER A 170 1.15 -2.33 -3.83
N ALA A 171 2.36 -2.89 -3.94
CA ALA A 171 3.07 -3.50 -2.83
C ALA A 171 3.64 -2.46 -1.84
N PHE A 172 4.24 -1.38 -2.33
CA PHE A 172 4.75 -0.30 -1.49
C PHE A 172 3.64 0.42 -0.72
N CYS A 173 2.51 0.66 -1.38
CA CYS A 173 1.32 1.23 -0.75
C CYS A 173 0.54 0.21 0.11
N ASN A 174 0.94 -1.05 0.19
CA ASN A 174 0.23 -2.14 0.87
C ASN A 174 -1.22 -2.33 0.37
N ALA A 175 -1.47 -2.12 -0.93
CA ALA A 175 -2.81 -2.09 -1.50
C ALA A 175 -3.34 -3.46 -1.94
N GLY A 176 -2.47 -4.43 -2.25
CA GLY A 176 -2.87 -5.80 -2.58
C GLY A 176 -3.52 -6.02 -3.94
N PHE A 177 -3.62 -4.99 -4.77
CA PHE A 177 -4.13 -5.13 -6.14
C PHE A 177 -3.09 -5.80 -7.04
N ASP A 178 -3.53 -6.75 -7.86
CA ASP A 178 -2.69 -7.44 -8.84
C ASP A 178 -3.32 -7.43 -10.26
N LEU A 179 -2.47 -7.69 -11.26
CA LEU A 179 -2.86 -7.80 -12.68
C LEU A 179 -2.61 -9.19 -13.25
N LEU A 180 -2.40 -10.21 -12.39
CA LEU A 180 -1.95 -11.54 -12.79
C LEU A 180 -3.11 -12.53 -13.06
N GLY A 181 -4.36 -12.07 -13.06
CA GLY A 181 -5.53 -12.86 -13.37
C GLY A 181 -5.34 -13.70 -14.64
N LYS A 182 -5.93 -14.89 -14.67
CA LYS A 182 -6.03 -15.77 -15.85
C LYS A 182 -7.49 -16.14 -16.04
N THR A 183 -7.87 -16.53 -17.28
CA THR A 183 -9.23 -16.94 -17.63
C THR A 183 -9.77 -18.05 -16.72
N ASP A 184 -8.90 -18.97 -16.32
CA ASP A 184 -9.25 -20.11 -15.46
C ASP A 184 -9.24 -19.75 -13.95
N HIS A 185 -8.50 -18.70 -13.58
CA HIS A 185 -8.37 -18.21 -12.22
C HIS A 185 -8.41 -16.67 -12.22
N LEU A 186 -9.58 -16.12 -11.92
CA LEU A 186 -9.81 -14.66 -11.95
C LEU A 186 -9.03 -13.90 -10.89
N TYR A 187 -8.70 -14.54 -9.77
CA TYR A 187 -8.01 -13.95 -8.60
C TYR A 187 -6.82 -14.78 -8.10
N PRO A 188 -5.81 -15.05 -8.96
CA PRO A 188 -4.69 -15.92 -8.58
C PRO A 188 -3.69 -15.25 -7.64
N SER A 189 -3.71 -13.93 -7.55
CA SER A 189 -2.67 -13.13 -6.89
C SER A 189 -1.27 -13.55 -7.35
N LEU A 190 -0.32 -13.81 -6.44
CA LEU A 190 1.05 -14.22 -6.75
C LEU A 190 1.28 -15.73 -6.67
N THR A 191 0.22 -16.56 -6.62
CA THR A 191 0.35 -18.02 -6.46
C THR A 191 1.21 -18.67 -7.55
N SER A 192 1.19 -18.15 -8.78
CA SER A 192 2.06 -18.62 -9.88
C SER A 192 3.56 -18.35 -9.65
N TYR A 193 3.93 -17.54 -8.66
CA TYR A 193 5.31 -17.12 -8.36
C TYR A 193 5.83 -17.64 -7.02
N VAL A 194 5.18 -18.64 -6.42
CA VAL A 194 5.56 -19.26 -5.13
C VAL A 194 7.05 -19.54 -5.03
N GLY A 195 7.62 -20.24 -6.03
CA GLY A 195 9.03 -20.64 -6.04
C GLY A 195 9.99 -19.55 -6.57
N ASN A 196 9.53 -18.35 -6.91
CA ASN A 196 10.37 -17.31 -7.48
C ASN A 196 10.89 -16.34 -6.41
N PRO A 197 12.18 -16.43 -6.01
CA PRO A 197 12.69 -15.59 -4.92
C PRO A 197 12.74 -14.10 -5.29
N LEU A 198 12.98 -13.75 -6.56
CA LEU A 198 13.08 -12.36 -6.99
C LEU A 198 11.74 -11.64 -6.78
N VAL A 199 10.62 -12.22 -7.22
CA VAL A 199 9.29 -11.62 -7.05
C VAL A 199 8.91 -11.56 -5.58
N ASN A 200 9.07 -12.68 -4.85
CA ASN A 200 8.70 -12.76 -3.44
C ASN A 200 9.48 -11.76 -2.58
N LEU A 201 10.81 -11.73 -2.70
CA LEU A 201 11.65 -10.83 -1.90
C LEU A 201 11.41 -9.36 -2.24
N THR A 202 11.21 -9.05 -3.53
CA THR A 202 10.92 -7.67 -3.93
C THR A 202 9.59 -7.19 -3.35
N ILE A 203 8.53 -7.98 -3.46
CA ILE A 203 7.21 -7.59 -2.94
C ILE A 203 7.23 -7.54 -1.41
N MET A 204 7.79 -8.53 -0.73
CA MET A 204 7.95 -8.49 0.73
C MET A 204 8.76 -7.27 1.18
N GLY A 205 9.86 -6.96 0.48
CA GLY A 205 10.68 -5.79 0.75
C GLY A 205 9.88 -4.49 0.63
N LEU A 206 9.11 -4.32 -0.46
CA LEU A 206 8.27 -3.15 -0.69
C LEU A 206 7.20 -3.00 0.41
N ILE A 207 6.51 -4.08 0.78
CA ILE A 207 5.52 -4.11 1.86
C ILE A 207 6.14 -3.66 3.19
N VAL A 208 7.29 -4.23 3.54
CA VAL A 208 7.99 -3.90 4.80
C VAL A 208 8.47 -2.46 4.79
N ILE A 209 9.06 -1.99 3.69
CA ILE A 209 9.55 -0.61 3.54
C ILE A 209 8.39 0.38 3.67
N GLY A 210 7.27 0.15 2.97
CA GLY A 210 6.06 0.96 3.08
C GLY A 210 5.46 0.96 4.49
N GLY A 211 5.46 -0.21 5.16
CA GLY A 211 4.84 -0.40 6.47
C GLY A 211 5.64 0.10 7.69
N ILE A 212 6.95 0.33 7.57
CA ILE A 212 7.81 0.81 8.67
C ILE A 212 7.55 2.29 9.02
N GLY A 213 7.06 3.08 8.08
CA GLY A 213 6.74 4.50 8.29
C GLY A 213 7.88 5.46 7.95
N PHE A 214 7.49 6.60 7.39
CA PHE A 214 8.43 7.59 6.84
C PHE A 214 9.33 8.24 7.89
N LEU A 215 8.83 8.41 9.14
CA LEU A 215 9.64 8.93 10.26
C LEU A 215 10.78 7.97 10.65
N THR A 216 10.50 6.68 10.64
CA THR A 216 11.51 5.67 10.95
C THR A 216 12.59 5.64 9.86
N TRP A 217 12.19 5.81 8.59
CA TRP A 217 13.14 5.94 7.48
C TRP A 217 13.98 7.21 7.57
N ASP A 218 13.41 8.34 8.01
CA ASP A 218 14.15 9.58 8.25
C ASP A 218 15.20 9.38 9.35
N ASP A 219 14.84 8.69 10.44
CA ASP A 219 15.79 8.30 11.49
C ASP A 219 16.94 7.42 10.96
N ILE A 220 16.61 6.42 10.12
CA ILE A 220 17.60 5.51 9.51
C ILE A 220 18.53 6.31 8.57
N TYR A 221 17.97 7.18 7.75
CA TYR A 221 18.76 7.99 6.81
C TYR A 221 19.69 8.97 7.52
N THR A 222 19.20 9.65 8.57
CA THR A 222 19.92 10.69 9.29
C THR A 222 20.98 10.10 10.23
N LYS A 223 20.64 9.06 10.99
CA LYS A 223 21.48 8.48 12.05
C LYS A 223 22.25 7.23 11.60
N LYS A 224 21.98 6.74 10.39
CA LYS A 224 22.63 5.58 9.75
C LYS A 224 22.71 4.36 10.70
N TYR A 225 23.93 3.85 10.97
CA TYR A 225 24.16 2.64 11.78
C TYR A 225 24.08 2.85 13.30
N HIS A 226 23.83 4.08 13.77
CA HIS A 226 23.82 4.38 15.20
C HIS A 226 22.45 4.11 15.83
N PHE A 227 22.04 2.84 15.89
CA PHE A 227 20.73 2.41 16.43
C PHE A 227 20.43 2.98 17.83
N ARG A 228 21.45 3.17 18.67
CA ARG A 228 21.27 3.78 20.01
C ARG A 228 20.73 5.21 19.97
N GLN A 229 20.99 5.95 18.90
CA GLN A 229 20.57 7.35 18.71
C GLN A 229 19.16 7.46 18.07
N TYR A 230 18.57 6.35 17.61
CA TYR A 230 17.22 6.36 17.04
C TYR A 230 16.20 6.81 18.08
N CYS A 231 15.15 7.48 17.62
CA CYS A 231 14.00 7.80 18.44
C CYS A 231 13.40 6.53 19.07
N MET A 232 12.88 6.62 20.29
CA MET A 232 12.29 5.47 20.97
C MET A 232 11.20 4.81 20.12
N GLN A 233 10.35 5.61 19.47
CA GLN A 233 9.32 5.13 18.55
C GLN A 233 9.90 4.29 17.41
N SER A 234 10.98 4.73 16.76
CA SER A 234 11.63 4.00 15.66
C SER A 234 12.21 2.65 16.13
N LYS A 235 12.78 2.61 17.35
CA LYS A 235 13.28 1.37 17.95
C LYS A 235 12.15 0.36 18.18
N VAL A 236 11.07 0.81 18.78
CA VAL A 236 9.89 -0.03 19.03
C VAL A 236 9.33 -0.56 17.71
N ILE A 237 9.16 0.30 16.69
CA ILE A 237 8.64 -0.10 15.39
C ILE A 237 9.52 -1.18 14.74
N LEU A 238 10.84 -0.99 14.74
CA LEU A 238 11.76 -1.96 14.11
C LEU A 238 11.76 -3.30 14.85
N LEU A 239 11.86 -3.29 16.18
CA LEU A 239 11.89 -4.52 16.98
C LEU A 239 10.56 -5.30 16.89
N THR A 240 9.43 -4.58 17.05
CA THR A 240 8.11 -5.21 16.95
C THR A 240 7.84 -5.71 15.54
N SER A 241 8.26 -4.98 14.49
CA SER A 241 8.14 -5.45 13.11
C SER A 241 8.93 -6.72 12.85
N LEU A 242 10.17 -6.82 13.34
CA LEU A 242 10.97 -8.05 13.24
C LEU A 242 10.29 -9.22 13.95
N PHE A 243 9.81 -9.00 15.17
CA PHE A 243 9.08 -10.02 15.93
C PHE A 243 7.84 -10.52 15.18
N LEU A 244 6.99 -9.61 14.69
CA LEU A 244 5.76 -9.92 13.97
C LEU A 244 6.00 -10.58 12.60
N ILE A 245 7.20 -10.45 12.02
CA ILE A 245 7.56 -11.13 10.77
C ILE A 245 8.10 -12.51 11.06
N PHE A 246 9.10 -12.65 11.94
CA PHE A 246 9.84 -13.90 12.09
C PHE A 246 9.13 -14.94 12.95
N VAL A 247 8.41 -14.55 14.00
CA VAL A 247 7.73 -15.49 14.88
C VAL A 247 6.56 -16.21 14.17
N PRO A 248 5.62 -15.49 13.49
CA PRO A 248 4.59 -16.17 12.73
C PRO A 248 5.14 -16.93 11.52
N ALA A 249 6.19 -16.40 10.84
CA ALA A 249 6.83 -17.11 9.75
C ALA A 249 7.40 -18.46 10.18
N ALA A 250 8.05 -18.53 11.35
CA ALA A 250 8.53 -19.79 11.91
C ALA A 250 7.36 -20.74 12.19
N PHE A 251 6.25 -20.26 12.73
CA PHE A 251 5.07 -21.08 12.98
C PHE A 251 4.51 -21.67 11.68
N PHE A 252 4.28 -20.83 10.65
CA PHE A 252 3.78 -21.27 9.34
C PHE A 252 4.75 -22.23 8.65
N PHE A 253 6.06 -21.99 8.79
CA PHE A 253 7.10 -22.85 8.23
C PHE A 253 7.00 -24.27 8.78
N PHE A 254 6.84 -24.46 10.08
CA PHE A 254 6.81 -25.79 10.68
C PHE A 254 5.45 -26.49 10.59
N ARG A 255 4.36 -25.73 10.55
CA ARG A 255 2.99 -26.26 10.64
C ARG A 255 2.32 -26.44 9.27
N ASP A 256 2.19 -25.38 8.49
CA ASP A 256 1.35 -25.39 7.29
C ASP A 256 2.10 -25.81 6.03
N PHE A 257 3.33 -25.37 5.90
CA PHE A 257 4.12 -25.61 4.69
C PHE A 257 5.12 -26.77 4.81
N ALA A 258 4.93 -27.65 5.80
CA ALA A 258 5.85 -28.77 6.08
C ALA A 258 6.02 -29.74 4.89
N GLY A 259 5.02 -29.91 4.03
CA GLY A 259 5.07 -30.77 2.85
C GLY A 259 5.73 -30.16 1.61
N MET A 260 6.13 -28.86 1.64
CA MET A 260 6.75 -28.19 0.50
C MET A 260 8.28 -28.31 0.49
N PRO A 261 8.94 -28.19 -0.69
CA PRO A 261 10.39 -28.06 -0.78
C PRO A 261 10.88 -26.90 0.10
N VAL A 262 12.03 -27.05 0.76
CA VAL A 262 12.54 -26.08 1.76
C VAL A 262 12.57 -24.65 1.24
N LYS A 263 12.95 -24.43 -0.03
CA LYS A 263 13.00 -23.13 -0.67
C LYS A 263 11.61 -22.47 -0.74
N GLU A 264 10.62 -23.17 -1.28
CA GLU A 264 9.25 -22.67 -1.44
C GLU A 264 8.60 -22.49 -0.07
N ARG A 265 8.79 -23.44 0.82
CA ARG A 265 8.35 -23.42 2.22
C ARG A 265 8.80 -22.16 2.95
N THR A 266 10.10 -21.80 2.81
CA THR A 266 10.65 -20.60 3.44
C THR A 266 10.04 -19.32 2.86
N LEU A 267 9.92 -19.26 1.51
CA LEU A 267 9.33 -18.10 0.84
C LEU A 267 7.85 -17.94 1.20
N CYS A 268 7.05 -19.01 1.18
CA CYS A 268 5.64 -18.98 1.56
C CYS A 268 5.43 -18.52 3.00
N ALA A 269 6.20 -19.10 3.94
CA ALA A 269 6.07 -18.79 5.36
C ALA A 269 6.41 -17.32 5.65
N LEU A 270 7.51 -16.80 5.10
CA LEU A 270 7.88 -15.40 5.22
C LEU A 270 6.86 -14.49 4.54
N PHE A 271 6.45 -14.84 3.31
CA PHE A 271 5.50 -14.05 2.56
C PHE A 271 4.17 -13.94 3.28
N GLN A 272 3.65 -15.06 3.81
CA GLN A 272 2.40 -15.08 4.55
C GLN A 272 2.44 -14.24 5.82
N SER A 273 3.56 -14.26 6.55
CA SER A 273 3.75 -13.39 7.72
C SER A 273 3.82 -11.91 7.37
N VAL A 274 4.46 -11.56 6.24
CA VAL A 274 4.60 -10.17 5.80
C VAL A 274 3.28 -9.64 5.24
N THR A 275 2.57 -10.43 4.42
CA THR A 275 1.35 -9.97 3.73
C THR A 275 0.18 -9.71 4.67
N THR A 276 0.09 -10.46 5.77
CA THR A 276 -0.95 -10.26 6.80
C THR A 276 -0.87 -8.88 7.46
N ARG A 277 0.25 -8.18 7.33
CA ARG A 277 0.39 -6.79 7.79
C ARG A 277 -0.21 -5.78 6.81
N THR A 278 -1.47 -6.00 6.47
CA THR A 278 -2.32 -5.15 5.61
C THR A 278 -1.88 -5.00 4.16
N ALA A 279 -1.16 -6.00 3.58
CA ALA A 279 -0.71 -5.92 2.20
C ALA A 279 -1.64 -6.59 1.19
N GLY A 280 -2.27 -7.72 1.54
CA GLY A 280 -3.33 -8.36 0.75
C GLY A 280 -2.87 -9.28 -0.39
N PHE A 281 -1.57 -9.35 -0.71
CA PHE A 281 -1.07 -10.30 -1.71
C PHE A 281 -1.02 -11.73 -1.18
N ASN A 282 -1.25 -12.70 -2.05
CA ASN A 282 -1.25 -14.13 -1.73
C ASN A 282 -0.28 -14.91 -2.62
N THR A 283 0.53 -15.78 -1.99
CA THR A 283 1.38 -16.75 -2.71
C THR A 283 0.97 -18.20 -2.43
N ALA A 284 0.18 -18.44 -1.38
CA ALA A 284 -0.27 -19.76 -0.97
C ALA A 284 -1.80 -19.83 -0.92
N ASP A 285 -2.35 -21.02 -1.03
CA ASP A 285 -3.78 -21.25 -0.80
C ASP A 285 -4.10 -21.18 0.70
N LEU A 286 -4.86 -20.17 1.08
CA LEU A 286 -5.26 -19.92 2.47
C LEU A 286 -6.30 -20.90 2.98
N SER A 287 -7.08 -21.53 2.08
CA SER A 287 -8.14 -22.48 2.44
C SER A 287 -7.55 -23.78 3.00
N GLY A 288 -6.33 -24.14 2.59
CA GLY A 288 -5.60 -25.31 3.09
C GLY A 288 -4.87 -25.11 4.42
N MET A 289 -4.86 -23.88 4.97
CA MET A 289 -4.13 -23.61 6.23
C MET A 289 -4.90 -24.10 7.45
N THR A 290 -4.15 -24.49 8.49
CA THR A 290 -4.74 -24.96 9.77
C THR A 290 -5.52 -23.84 10.47
N GLY A 291 -6.57 -24.20 11.24
CA GLY A 291 -7.37 -23.22 12.00
C GLY A 291 -6.54 -22.37 12.97
N ALA A 292 -5.46 -22.94 13.55
CA ALA A 292 -4.53 -22.18 14.39
C ALA A 292 -3.79 -21.10 13.58
N SER A 293 -3.36 -21.40 12.36
CA SER A 293 -2.69 -20.46 11.47
C SER A 293 -3.64 -19.36 11.00
N GLN A 294 -4.88 -19.73 10.69
CA GLN A 294 -5.92 -18.75 10.36
C GLN A 294 -6.19 -17.77 11.53
N ALA A 295 -6.25 -18.28 12.76
CA ALA A 295 -6.41 -17.44 13.95
C ALA A 295 -5.21 -16.48 14.14
N ILE A 296 -3.99 -16.96 13.95
CA ILE A 296 -2.78 -16.10 13.99
C ILE A 296 -2.83 -15.04 12.89
N MET A 297 -3.23 -15.40 11.67
CA MET A 297 -3.38 -14.44 10.57
C MET A 297 -4.40 -13.35 10.90
N ILE A 298 -5.54 -13.68 11.49
CA ILE A 298 -6.55 -12.70 11.90
C ILE A 298 -5.96 -11.70 12.90
N VAL A 299 -5.21 -12.20 13.91
CA VAL A 299 -4.53 -11.33 14.88
C VAL A 299 -3.49 -10.44 14.20
N LEU A 300 -2.70 -10.98 13.28
CA LEU A 300 -1.70 -10.20 12.52
C LEU A 300 -2.35 -9.14 11.62
N MET A 301 -3.50 -9.43 11.01
CA MET A 301 -4.26 -8.47 10.18
C MET A 301 -4.81 -7.30 11.01
N MET A 302 -5.09 -7.50 12.29
CA MET A 302 -5.48 -6.40 13.19
C MET A 302 -4.29 -5.46 13.47
N ILE A 303 -3.07 -5.98 13.51
CA ILE A 303 -1.84 -5.22 13.77
C ILE A 303 -1.26 -4.73 12.44
N GLY A 304 -1.57 -3.49 12.09
CA GLY A 304 -1.10 -2.87 10.84
C GLY A 304 0.35 -2.40 10.90
N GLY A 305 0.65 -1.34 10.13
CA GLY A 305 1.98 -0.75 10.07
C GLY A 305 2.25 0.32 11.13
N ALA A 306 3.36 1.02 10.95
CA ALA A 306 3.77 2.12 11.82
C ALA A 306 2.92 3.39 11.59
N PRO A 307 2.88 4.32 12.55
CA PRO A 307 2.36 5.67 12.32
C PRO A 307 3.11 6.35 11.17
N GLY A 308 2.39 7.08 10.31
CA GLY A 308 2.99 7.70 9.13
C GLY A 308 3.59 6.69 8.14
N SER A 309 2.97 5.53 7.99
CA SER A 309 3.26 4.52 6.98
C SER A 309 2.13 4.43 5.96
N THR A 310 2.38 3.73 4.86
CA THR A 310 1.36 3.40 3.85
C THR A 310 0.36 2.33 4.32
N ALA A 311 0.67 1.59 5.38
CA ALA A 311 -0.15 0.51 5.90
C ALA A 311 -1.34 1.00 6.74
N GLY A 312 -2.46 0.28 6.64
CA GLY A 312 -3.66 0.48 7.46
C GLY A 312 -3.59 -0.16 8.85
N GLY A 313 -4.75 -0.49 9.43
CA GLY A 313 -4.89 -1.21 10.70
C GLY A 313 -4.50 -0.42 11.96
N MET A 314 -4.56 -1.10 13.12
CA MET A 314 -4.06 -0.55 14.38
C MET A 314 -2.54 -0.37 14.28
N LYS A 315 -2.05 0.80 14.68
CA LYS A 315 -0.62 1.09 14.55
C LYS A 315 0.22 0.24 15.50
N ILE A 316 1.38 -0.22 15.04
CA ILE A 316 2.32 -1.03 15.83
C ILE A 316 2.60 -0.39 17.19
N THR A 317 2.75 0.94 17.24
CA THR A 317 2.98 1.69 18.48
C THR A 317 1.80 1.69 19.46
N THR A 318 0.60 1.33 19.01
CA THR A 318 -0.57 1.16 19.87
C THR A 318 -0.61 -0.25 20.47
N PHE A 319 -0.03 -1.21 19.76
CA PHE A 319 0.04 -2.61 20.19
C PHE A 319 1.23 -2.87 21.13
N ALA A 320 2.38 -2.22 20.91
CA ALA A 320 3.60 -2.39 21.69
C ALA A 320 3.59 -1.57 22.98
#